data_41d6a4142c1015fc88b1b241ebac8186
#
_entry.id   41d6a4142c1015fc88b1b241ebac8186
#
_cell.length_a   1.000
_cell.length_b   1.000
_cell.length_c   1.000
_cell.angle_alpha   90.00
_cell.angle_beta   90.00
_cell.angle_gamma   90.00
#
_symmetry.space_group_name_H-M   'P 1'
#
loop_
_entity.id
_entity.type
_entity.pdbx_description
1 polymer ?
#
loop_
_entity_poly.entity_id
_entity_poly.type
_entity_poly.pdbx_seq_one_letter_code
_entity_poly.pdbx_strand_id
1 'polypeptide(L)'
;VETDEIIAQLDTFQARLFIRRNGQVEPADPNTLANNLLLIRGLLIQLVDKVAESESIYRKTKAARFDSFLTAHKPGEKAISKSAAMDKLDMEDDLIDMKIGSERVKNYMKYVDGLCTSIQSVLKVQSSSEKSQY
;
A
#
# COMPACT_ATOMS: atom_id res chain seq x y z
N VAL A 1 -12.94 -8.20 0.07
CA VAL A 1 -11.64 -8.74 -0.36
C VAL A 1 -10.57 -8.22 0.59
N GLU A 2 -9.81 -9.13 1.17
CA GLU A 2 -8.76 -8.79 2.13
C GLU A 2 -7.53 -8.18 1.44
N THR A 3 -6.79 -7.37 2.20
CA THR A 3 -5.57 -6.70 1.71
C THR A 3 -4.57 -7.70 1.13
N ASP A 4 -4.33 -8.82 1.80
CA ASP A 4 -3.38 -9.84 1.34
C ASP A 4 -3.80 -10.48 0.01
N GLU A 5 -5.10 -10.66 -0.21
CA GLU A 5 -5.65 -11.17 -1.47
C GLU A 5 -5.42 -10.18 -2.61
N ILE A 6 -5.60 -8.90 -2.36
CA ILE A 6 -5.36 -7.84 -3.34
C ILE A 6 -3.87 -7.82 -3.73
N ILE A 7 -2.99 -7.89 -2.74
CA ILE A 7 -1.53 -7.92 -2.95
C ILE A 7 -1.13 -9.15 -3.76
N ALA A 8 -1.68 -10.32 -3.44
CA ALA A 8 -1.41 -11.55 -4.19
C ALA A 8 -1.83 -11.42 -5.65
N GLN A 9 -3.00 -10.84 -5.92
CA GLN A 9 -3.46 -10.58 -7.28
C GLN A 9 -2.56 -9.56 -8.00
N LEU A 10 -2.13 -8.50 -7.30
CA LEU A 10 -1.19 -7.52 -7.86
C LEU A 10 0.14 -8.18 -8.24
N ASP A 11 0.67 -9.05 -7.39
CA ASP A 11 1.90 -9.78 -7.68
C ASP A 11 1.75 -10.65 -8.93
N THR A 12 0.60 -11.32 -9.08
CA THR A 12 0.29 -12.14 -10.25
C THR A 12 0.27 -11.31 -11.54
N PHE A 13 -0.42 -10.17 -11.53
CA PHE A 13 -0.51 -9.31 -12.71
C PHE A 13 0.80 -8.61 -13.04
N GLN A 14 1.60 -8.25 -12.03
CA GLN A 14 2.95 -7.72 -12.26
C GLN A 14 3.85 -8.73 -12.96
N ALA A 15 3.79 -10.01 -12.58
CA ALA A 15 4.55 -11.07 -13.21
C ALA A 15 4.21 -11.24 -14.71
N ARG A 16 2.98 -10.93 -15.09
CA ARG A 16 2.52 -11.00 -16.50
C ARG A 16 3.00 -9.83 -17.37
N LEU A 17 3.58 -8.79 -16.76
CA LEU A 17 4.14 -7.67 -17.51
C LEU A 17 5.47 -8.02 -18.21
N PHE A 18 6.08 -9.13 -17.83
CA PHE A 18 7.39 -9.53 -18.31
C PHE A 18 7.37 -10.97 -18.83
N ILE A 19 8.18 -11.20 -19.85
CA ILE A 19 8.43 -12.54 -20.39
C ILE A 19 9.93 -12.85 -20.31
N ARG A 20 10.27 -14.13 -20.20
CA ARG A 20 11.65 -14.59 -20.28
C ARG A 20 11.91 -15.19 -21.66
N ARG A 21 12.95 -14.70 -22.31
CA ARG A 21 13.34 -15.16 -23.62
C ARG A 21 14.87 -15.26 -23.66
N ASN A 22 15.40 -16.46 -23.91
CA ASN A 22 16.85 -16.74 -23.97
C ASN A 22 17.59 -16.29 -22.68
N GLY A 23 16.98 -16.51 -21.51
CA GLY A 23 17.56 -16.14 -20.22
C GLY A 23 17.47 -14.65 -19.87
N GLN A 24 16.89 -13.84 -20.76
CA GLN A 24 16.67 -12.41 -20.51
C GLN A 24 15.21 -12.12 -20.20
N VAL A 25 14.97 -11.09 -19.36
CA VAL A 25 13.63 -10.60 -19.03
C VAL A 25 13.30 -9.44 -19.95
N GLU A 26 12.18 -9.55 -20.66
CA GLU A 26 11.71 -8.55 -21.60
C GLU A 26 10.27 -8.13 -21.23
N PRO A 27 9.84 -6.90 -21.58
CA PRO A 27 8.43 -6.55 -21.47
C PRO A 27 7.56 -7.46 -22.35
N ALA A 28 6.35 -7.76 -21.87
CA ALA A 28 5.36 -8.50 -22.66
C ALA A 28 4.91 -7.64 -23.87
N ASP A 29 4.14 -8.23 -24.77
CA ASP A 29 3.59 -7.51 -25.93
C ASP A 29 2.67 -6.35 -25.50
N PRO A 30 2.48 -5.33 -26.35
CA PRO A 30 1.71 -4.13 -25.98
C PRO A 30 0.29 -4.39 -25.48
N ASN A 31 -0.42 -5.34 -26.06
CA ASN A 31 -1.78 -5.67 -25.63
C ASN A 31 -1.79 -6.31 -24.23
N THR A 32 -0.87 -7.21 -23.96
CA THR A 32 -0.70 -7.84 -22.65
C THR A 32 -0.33 -6.79 -21.59
N LEU A 33 0.61 -5.89 -21.92
CA LEU A 33 0.99 -4.79 -21.04
C LEU A 33 -0.20 -3.89 -20.71
N ALA A 34 -0.93 -3.44 -21.72
CA ALA A 34 -2.08 -2.54 -21.53
C ALA A 34 -3.17 -3.18 -20.67
N ASN A 35 -3.52 -4.44 -20.94
CA ASN A 35 -4.55 -5.16 -20.21
C ASN A 35 -4.16 -5.36 -18.74
N ASN A 36 -2.92 -5.78 -18.48
CA ASN A 36 -2.45 -5.99 -17.11
C ASN A 36 -2.28 -4.67 -16.34
N LEU A 37 -1.87 -3.59 -17.00
CA LEU A 37 -1.82 -2.27 -16.36
C LEU A 37 -3.20 -1.82 -15.89
N LEU A 38 -4.23 -2.02 -16.70
CA LEU A 38 -5.60 -1.65 -16.34
C LEU A 38 -6.05 -2.42 -15.09
N LEU A 39 -5.79 -3.74 -15.05
CA LEU A 39 -6.14 -4.59 -13.91
C LEU A 39 -5.36 -4.18 -12.66
N ILE A 40 -4.07 -3.89 -12.79
CA ILE A 40 -3.22 -3.43 -11.69
C ILE A 40 -3.75 -2.10 -11.13
N ARG A 41 -4.06 -1.13 -12.00
CA ARG A 41 -4.61 0.16 -11.56
C ARG A 41 -5.93 0.00 -10.79
N GLY A 42 -6.81 -0.89 -11.25
CA GLY A 42 -8.06 -1.19 -10.54
C GLY A 42 -7.83 -1.78 -9.15
N LEU A 43 -6.87 -2.69 -9.01
CA LEU A 43 -6.50 -3.28 -7.72
C LEU A 43 -5.83 -2.26 -6.79
N LEU A 44 -5.02 -1.34 -7.33
CA LEU A 44 -4.42 -0.27 -6.53
C LEU A 44 -5.49 0.64 -5.93
N ILE A 45 -6.55 0.94 -6.65
CA ILE A 45 -7.69 1.73 -6.13
C ILE A 45 -8.34 1.00 -4.95
N GLN A 46 -8.58 -0.31 -5.05
CA GLN A 46 -9.11 -1.11 -3.95
C GLN A 46 -8.16 -1.09 -2.74
N LEU A 47 -6.86 -1.14 -2.99
CA LEU A 47 -5.85 -1.12 -1.93
C LEU A 47 -5.81 0.24 -1.21
N VAL A 48 -6.03 1.35 -1.92
CA VAL A 48 -6.18 2.69 -1.32
C VAL A 48 -7.29 2.68 -0.27
N ASP A 49 -8.45 2.10 -0.59
CA ASP A 49 -9.58 2.02 0.34
C ASP A 49 -9.23 1.18 1.56
N LYS A 50 -8.53 0.06 1.38
CA LYS A 50 -8.09 -0.81 2.48
C LYS A 50 -7.10 -0.10 3.41
N VAL A 51 -6.17 0.67 2.87
CA VAL A 51 -5.23 1.48 3.66
C VAL A 51 -5.99 2.54 4.45
N ALA A 52 -6.94 3.23 3.83
CA ALA A 52 -7.76 4.23 4.51
C ALA A 52 -8.54 3.64 5.69
N GLU A 53 -9.14 2.44 5.52
CA GLU A 53 -9.80 1.71 6.60
C GLU A 53 -8.82 1.40 7.74
N SER A 54 -7.65 0.87 7.43
CA SER A 54 -6.61 0.52 8.42
C SER A 54 -6.14 1.74 9.20
N GLU A 55 -5.93 2.85 8.53
CA GLU A 55 -5.52 4.11 9.17
C GLU A 55 -6.63 4.68 10.07
N SER A 56 -7.88 4.55 9.65
CA SER A 56 -9.03 4.96 10.47
C SER A 56 -9.11 4.13 11.75
N ILE A 57 -8.96 2.81 11.66
CA ILE A 57 -8.95 1.90 12.81
C ILE A 57 -7.80 2.26 13.75
N TYR A 58 -6.61 2.50 13.21
CA TYR A 58 -5.45 2.90 13.99
C TYR A 58 -5.70 4.18 14.78
N ARG A 59 -6.20 5.21 14.11
CA ARG A 59 -6.49 6.51 14.77
C ARG A 59 -7.56 6.39 15.86
N LYS A 60 -8.63 5.65 15.60
CA LYS A 60 -9.71 5.42 16.57
C LYS A 60 -9.21 4.62 17.77
N THR A 61 -8.44 3.57 17.53
CA THR A 61 -7.85 2.74 18.60
C THR A 61 -6.90 3.57 19.46
N LYS A 62 -6.05 4.37 18.83
CA LYS A 62 -5.10 5.25 19.52
C LYS A 62 -5.82 6.26 20.39
N ALA A 63 -6.85 6.91 19.85
CA ALA A 63 -7.65 7.91 20.57
C ALA A 63 -8.36 7.29 21.78
N ALA A 64 -8.98 6.11 21.61
CA ALA A 64 -9.66 5.40 22.69
C ALA A 64 -8.71 5.03 23.82
N ARG A 65 -7.51 4.53 23.50
CA ARG A 65 -6.50 4.19 24.49
C ARG A 65 -5.93 5.42 25.21
N PHE A 66 -5.75 6.51 24.47
CA PHE A 66 -5.32 7.78 25.04
C PHE A 66 -6.31 8.24 26.11
N ASP A 67 -7.60 8.25 25.81
CA ASP A 67 -8.65 8.60 26.76
C ASP A 67 -8.67 7.64 27.95
N SER A 68 -8.49 6.34 27.71
CA SER A 68 -8.41 5.35 28.78
C SER A 68 -7.25 5.61 29.72
N PHE A 69 -6.07 5.97 29.22
CA PHE A 69 -4.92 6.31 30.03
C PHE A 69 -5.15 7.56 30.88
N LEU A 70 -5.83 8.57 30.32
CA LEU A 70 -6.14 9.81 31.03
C LEU A 70 -7.15 9.59 32.16
N THR A 71 -8.05 8.64 32.03
CA THR A 71 -9.13 8.37 33.00
C THR A 71 -8.80 7.22 33.95
N ALA A 72 -7.78 6.41 33.66
CA ALA A 72 -7.42 5.24 34.45
C ALA A 72 -6.58 5.62 35.68
N HIS A 73 -7.20 6.29 36.64
CA HIS A 73 -6.58 6.57 37.95
C HIS A 73 -7.58 6.26 39.07
N LYS A 74 -7.05 5.86 40.22
CA LYS A 74 -7.88 5.60 41.40
C LYS A 74 -8.29 6.90 42.07
N PRO A 75 -9.41 6.92 42.82
CA PRO A 75 -9.79 8.09 43.61
C PRO A 75 -8.64 8.56 44.53
N GLY A 76 -8.29 9.83 44.44
CA GLY A 76 -7.21 10.42 45.22
C GLY A 76 -5.83 10.36 44.59
N GLU A 77 -5.66 9.65 43.47
CA GLU A 77 -4.41 9.63 42.70
C GLU A 77 -4.42 10.76 41.65
N LYS A 78 -3.25 11.30 41.33
CA LYS A 78 -3.13 12.26 40.23
C LYS A 78 -3.35 11.58 38.89
N ALA A 79 -4.13 12.19 38.04
CA ALA A 79 -4.25 11.76 36.65
C ALA A 79 -2.88 11.83 35.96
N ILE A 80 -2.61 10.89 35.08
CA ILE A 80 -1.43 10.91 34.20
C ILE A 80 -1.48 12.16 33.31
N SER A 81 -0.34 12.79 33.04
CA SER A 81 -0.27 13.91 32.12
C SER A 81 -0.53 13.44 30.67
N LYS A 82 -0.97 14.36 29.82
CA LYS A 82 -1.17 14.06 28.38
C LYS A 82 0.11 13.59 27.72
N SER A 83 1.26 14.20 28.08
CA SER A 83 2.57 13.81 27.56
C SER A 83 2.93 12.38 27.96
N ALA A 84 2.72 12.00 29.23
CA ALA A 84 2.99 10.64 29.71
C ALA A 84 2.04 9.62 29.06
N ALA A 85 0.78 9.97 28.82
CA ALA A 85 -0.17 9.11 28.13
C ALA A 85 0.25 8.87 26.66
N MET A 86 0.74 9.90 25.95
CA MET A 86 1.27 9.76 24.60
C MET A 86 2.51 8.87 24.59
N ASP A 87 3.41 9.02 25.56
CA ASP A 87 4.60 8.17 25.65
C ASP A 87 4.23 6.69 25.85
N LYS A 88 3.19 6.41 26.65
CA LYS A 88 2.68 5.04 26.80
C LYS A 88 2.11 4.48 25.51
N LEU A 89 1.36 5.29 24.75
CA LEU A 89 0.81 4.88 23.45
C LEU A 89 1.92 4.53 22.46
N ASP A 90 2.99 5.33 22.43
CA ASP A 90 4.12 5.11 21.53
C ASP A 90 4.89 3.82 21.84
N MET A 91 4.69 3.23 23.02
CA MET A 91 5.27 1.96 23.43
C MET A 91 4.36 0.75 23.21
N GLU A 92 3.11 0.95 22.80
CA GLU A 92 2.16 -0.14 22.57
C GLU A 92 2.52 -0.91 21.29
N ASP A 93 2.94 -2.16 21.46
CA ASP A 93 3.43 -3.01 20.36
C ASP A 93 2.41 -3.20 19.24
N ASP A 94 1.14 -3.40 19.58
CA ASP A 94 0.10 -3.60 18.58
C ASP A 94 -0.18 -2.33 17.74
N LEU A 95 -0.09 -1.15 18.35
CA LEU A 95 -0.20 0.12 17.63
C LEU A 95 0.99 0.35 16.70
N ILE A 96 2.18 0.00 17.15
CA ILE A 96 3.41 0.04 16.35
C ILE A 96 3.26 -0.90 15.15
N ASP A 97 2.80 -2.12 15.37
CA ASP A 97 2.59 -3.11 14.30
C ASP A 97 1.55 -2.66 13.29
N MET A 98 0.44 -2.06 13.74
CA MET A 98 -0.59 -1.50 12.87
C MET A 98 -0.02 -0.40 11.96
N LYS A 99 0.77 0.50 12.53
CA LYS A 99 1.41 1.60 11.80
C LYS A 99 2.42 1.07 10.78
N ILE A 100 3.28 0.15 11.17
CA ILE A 100 4.28 -0.48 10.29
C ILE A 100 3.57 -1.22 9.15
N GLY A 101 2.51 -1.96 9.45
CA GLY A 101 1.72 -2.68 8.44
C GLY A 101 1.14 -1.74 7.38
N SER A 102 0.54 -0.63 7.80
CA SER A 102 0.02 0.37 6.87
C SER A 102 1.12 1.03 6.02
N GLU A 103 2.26 1.34 6.62
CA GLU A 103 3.38 1.93 5.91
C GLU A 103 3.99 0.99 4.87
N ARG A 104 4.08 -0.31 5.19
CA ARG A 104 4.53 -1.34 4.23
C ARG A 104 3.62 -1.43 3.02
N VAL A 105 2.31 -1.41 3.24
CA VAL A 105 1.34 -1.44 2.14
C VAL A 105 1.47 -0.18 1.28
N LYS A 106 1.60 0.99 1.89
CA LYS A 106 1.81 2.25 1.17
C LYS A 106 3.08 2.23 0.32
N ASN A 107 4.18 1.71 0.86
CA ASN A 107 5.43 1.60 0.14
C ASN A 107 5.32 0.64 -1.05
N TYR A 108 4.63 -0.48 -0.85
CA TYR A 108 4.32 -1.43 -1.93
C TYR A 108 3.51 -0.75 -3.04
N MET A 109 2.49 0.02 -2.68
CA MET A 109 1.67 0.77 -3.64
C MET A 109 2.49 1.75 -4.46
N LYS A 110 3.41 2.48 -3.83
CA LYS A 110 4.33 3.40 -4.52
C LYS A 110 5.23 2.67 -5.50
N TYR A 111 5.75 1.52 -5.10
CA TYR A 111 6.56 0.66 -5.98
C TYR A 111 5.77 0.21 -7.21
N VAL A 112 4.56 -0.30 -7.01
CA VAL A 112 3.69 -0.77 -8.10
C VAL A 112 3.28 0.38 -9.00
N ASP A 113 2.94 1.54 -8.43
CA ASP A 113 2.60 2.73 -9.21
C ASP A 113 3.78 3.20 -10.08
N GLY A 114 4.99 3.21 -9.53
CA GLY A 114 6.20 3.51 -10.27
C GLY A 114 6.47 2.53 -11.41
N LEU A 115 6.23 1.24 -11.17
CA LEU A 115 6.33 0.21 -12.20
C LEU A 115 5.32 0.46 -13.32
N CYS A 116 4.07 0.75 -12.98
CA CYS A 116 3.04 1.10 -13.97
C CYS A 116 3.43 2.30 -14.83
N THR A 117 3.99 3.34 -14.20
CA THR A 117 4.47 4.53 -14.92
C THR A 117 5.59 4.17 -15.89
N SER A 118 6.55 3.32 -15.47
CA SER A 118 7.63 2.84 -16.32
C SER A 118 7.11 2.04 -17.52
N ILE A 119 6.14 1.15 -17.30
CA ILE A 119 5.53 0.36 -18.35
C ILE A 119 4.73 1.25 -19.33
N GLN A 120 4.03 2.26 -18.84
CA GLN A 120 3.35 3.24 -19.68
C GLN A 120 4.33 3.97 -20.60
N SER A 121 5.53 4.30 -20.10
CA SER A 121 6.59 4.89 -20.91
C SER A 121 7.08 3.94 -22.01
N VAL A 122 7.21 2.65 -21.71
CA VAL A 122 7.55 1.61 -22.71
C VAL A 122 6.48 1.55 -23.81
N LEU A 123 5.20 1.52 -23.42
CA LEU A 123 4.08 1.50 -24.37
C LEU A 123 4.07 2.75 -25.27
N LYS A 124 4.36 3.90 -24.72
CA LYS A 124 4.43 5.16 -25.48
C LYS A 124 5.55 5.12 -26.52
N VAL A 125 6.73 4.60 -26.16
CA VAL A 125 7.86 4.44 -27.08
C VAL A 125 7.51 3.45 -28.19
N GLN A 126 6.93 2.29 -27.86
CA GLN A 126 6.48 1.31 -28.84
C GLN A 126 5.47 1.90 -29.83
N SER A 127 4.49 2.62 -29.34
CA SER A 127 3.49 3.30 -30.17
C SER A 127 4.13 4.33 -31.11
N SER A 128 5.09 5.11 -30.62
CA SER A 128 5.82 6.09 -31.44
C SER A 128 6.66 5.43 -32.53
N SER A 129 7.31 4.31 -32.22
CA SER A 129 8.07 3.51 -33.20
C SER A 129 7.18 2.98 -34.31
N GLU A 130 6.01 2.43 -33.97
CA GLU A 130 5.03 1.95 -34.95
C GLU A 130 4.55 3.07 -35.88
N LYS A 131 4.25 4.25 -35.33
CA LYS A 131 3.82 5.41 -36.08
C LYS A 131 4.91 5.92 -37.04
N SER A 132 6.17 5.85 -36.66
CA SER A 132 7.28 6.32 -37.50
C SER A 132 7.60 5.38 -38.67
N GLN A 133 7.08 4.15 -38.66
CA GLN A 133 7.23 3.19 -39.75
C GLN A 133 6.24 3.39 -40.89
N TYR A 134 5.25 4.23 -40.67
CA TYR A 134 4.24 4.59 -41.68
C TYR A 134 4.39 6.06 -42.12
#